data_f54533f6e978d6ff8e401af4f266db65
#
_entry.id   f54533f6e978d6ff8e401af4f266db65
#
_cell.length_a   1.000
_cell.length_b   1.000
_cell.length_c   1.000
_cell.angle_alpha   90.00
_cell.angle_beta   90.00
_cell.angle_gamma   90.00
#
_symmetry.space_group_name_H-M   'P 1'
#
loop_
_entity.id
_entity.type
_entity.pdbx_description
1 polymer ?
#
loop_
_entity_poly.entity_id
_entity_poly.type
_entity_poly.pdbx_seq_one_letter_code
_entity_poly.pdbx_strand_id
1 'polypeptide(L)'
;EHSAILETCKALEQEGCSVTYLKPDKNGDITASQVESALRDDTALVTMMLVNNETGCIFPVAEVAQLLKAKKSRALLHTDAVQAFLKIPFRADTLGADLISVSAHKLGAPKGIGGLYLGERIRAPKPLIFGGGQESGLRSGTEATGQIAGFAKAVELRADHLDEKLAHVAAIKACAEEKLLALDGVVRIGDGTAPHILSISLVGYPSANVVTELGAQGICISAGSACHRGQLSH
;
A
#
# COMPACT_ATOMS: atom_id res chain seq x y z
N GLU A 1 -6.11 2.26 -4.81
CA GLU A 1 -6.14 1.25 -3.74
C GLU A 1 -5.91 -0.17 -4.26
N HIS A 2 -5.37 -1.04 -3.39
CA HIS A 2 -5.25 -2.47 -3.67
C HIS A 2 -6.63 -3.15 -3.67
N SER A 3 -6.79 -4.24 -4.44
CA SER A 3 -8.04 -5.02 -4.50
C SER A 3 -8.56 -5.46 -3.13
N ALA A 4 -7.69 -5.71 -2.15
CA ALA A 4 -8.10 -6.04 -0.79
C ALA A 4 -8.98 -4.95 -0.14
N ILE A 5 -8.71 -3.69 -0.43
CA ILE A 5 -9.52 -2.56 0.06
C ILE A 5 -10.75 -2.38 -0.84
N LEU A 6 -10.56 -2.38 -2.16
CA LEU A 6 -11.65 -2.13 -3.12
C LEU A 6 -12.78 -3.16 -2.99
N GLU A 7 -12.45 -4.45 -2.91
CA GLU A 7 -13.46 -5.50 -2.76
C GLU A 7 -14.14 -5.45 -1.38
N THR A 8 -13.41 -5.07 -0.32
CA THR A 8 -14.01 -4.83 1.00
C THR A 8 -14.98 -3.64 0.96
N CYS A 9 -14.61 -2.56 0.28
CA CYS A 9 -15.52 -1.42 0.08
C CYS A 9 -16.79 -1.81 -0.66
N LYS A 10 -16.68 -2.60 -1.73
CA LYS A 10 -17.85 -3.12 -2.47
C LYS A 10 -18.76 -4.00 -1.60
N ALA A 11 -18.17 -4.82 -0.73
CA ALA A 11 -18.95 -5.61 0.21
C ALA A 11 -19.72 -4.74 1.21
N LEU A 12 -19.06 -3.69 1.74
CA LEU A 12 -19.71 -2.72 2.63
C LEU A 12 -20.84 -1.94 1.94
N GLU A 13 -20.70 -1.63 0.65
CA GLU A 13 -21.80 -1.02 -0.14
C GLU A 13 -23.02 -1.94 -0.20
N GLN A 14 -22.82 -3.26 -0.34
CA GLN A 14 -23.91 -4.24 -0.31
C GLN A 14 -24.59 -4.33 1.07
N GLU A 15 -23.87 -3.99 2.13
CA GLU A 15 -24.39 -3.90 3.50
C GLU A 15 -25.03 -2.53 3.79
N GLY A 16 -25.11 -1.62 2.80
CA GLY A 16 -25.78 -0.31 2.92
C GLY A 16 -24.86 0.84 3.31
N CYS A 17 -23.53 0.65 3.36
CA CYS A 17 -22.60 1.76 3.52
C CYS A 17 -22.48 2.58 2.23
N SER A 18 -22.33 3.90 2.38
CA SER A 18 -21.98 4.76 1.24
C SER A 18 -20.48 4.86 1.11
N VAL A 19 -19.92 4.54 -0.06
CA VAL A 19 -18.49 4.65 -0.35
C VAL A 19 -18.25 5.72 -1.42
N THR A 20 -17.26 6.58 -1.18
CA THR A 20 -16.80 7.57 -2.18
C THR A 20 -15.41 7.16 -2.64
N TYR A 21 -15.26 6.82 -3.92
CA TYR A 21 -13.97 6.48 -4.52
C TYR A 21 -13.35 7.73 -5.14
N LEU A 22 -12.21 8.16 -4.61
CA LEU A 22 -11.44 9.25 -5.18
C LEU A 22 -10.60 8.74 -6.35
N LYS A 23 -10.69 9.45 -7.48
CA LYS A 23 -9.86 9.16 -8.65
C LYS A 23 -8.56 9.95 -8.58
N PRO A 24 -7.41 9.31 -8.80
CA PRO A 24 -6.15 10.02 -8.93
C PRO A 24 -6.17 10.93 -10.17
N ASP A 25 -5.30 11.91 -10.16
CA ASP A 25 -5.04 12.75 -11.33
C ASP A 25 -4.25 11.99 -12.41
N LYS A 26 -3.86 12.68 -13.49
CA LYS A 26 -3.08 12.11 -14.60
C LYS A 26 -1.70 11.61 -14.19
N ASN A 27 -1.17 12.10 -13.07
CA ASN A 27 0.14 11.71 -12.53
C ASN A 27 0.01 10.53 -11.52
N GLY A 28 -1.20 10.14 -11.22
CA GLY A 28 -1.51 9.08 -10.26
C GLY A 28 -1.64 9.56 -8.81
N ASP A 29 -1.73 10.87 -8.59
CA ASP A 29 -1.75 11.48 -7.25
C ASP A 29 -3.17 11.73 -6.73
N ILE A 30 -3.31 11.65 -5.41
CA ILE A 30 -4.47 12.07 -4.63
C ILE A 30 -4.03 13.14 -3.64
N THR A 31 -4.74 14.24 -3.56
CA THR A 31 -4.44 15.34 -2.66
C THR A 31 -5.32 15.34 -1.40
N ALA A 32 -4.85 15.96 -0.31
CA ALA A 32 -5.66 16.16 0.89
C ALA A 32 -6.93 17.02 0.61
N SER A 33 -6.86 17.94 -0.35
CA SER A 33 -8.00 18.75 -0.77
C SER A 33 -9.11 17.92 -1.44
N GLN A 34 -8.75 16.89 -2.23
CA GLN A 34 -9.74 15.95 -2.78
C GLN A 34 -10.44 15.17 -1.66
N VAL A 35 -9.67 14.72 -0.65
CA VAL A 35 -10.25 14.07 0.53
C VAL A 35 -11.17 15.03 1.26
N GLU A 36 -10.73 16.27 1.49
CA GLU A 36 -11.53 17.32 2.14
C GLU A 36 -12.89 17.55 1.46
N SER A 37 -12.87 17.64 0.14
CA SER A 37 -14.09 17.86 -0.67
C SER A 37 -15.05 16.67 -0.64
N ALA A 38 -14.56 15.46 -0.35
CA ALA A 38 -15.36 14.26 -0.27
C ALA A 38 -15.87 13.93 1.14
N LEU A 39 -15.35 14.61 2.18
CA LEU A 39 -15.77 14.38 3.55
C LEU A 39 -17.22 14.81 3.77
N ARG A 40 -17.97 13.99 4.49
CA ARG A 40 -19.33 14.26 4.96
C ARG A 40 -19.35 14.18 6.49
N ASP A 41 -20.40 14.72 7.10
CA ASP A 41 -20.58 14.69 8.56
C ASP A 41 -20.72 13.26 9.10
N ASP A 42 -21.21 12.34 8.28
CA ASP A 42 -21.36 10.91 8.58
C ASP A 42 -20.19 10.03 8.14
N THR A 43 -19.11 10.60 7.63
CA THR A 43 -17.92 9.84 7.25
C THR A 43 -17.33 9.11 8.46
N ALA A 44 -17.38 7.80 8.44
CA ALA A 44 -16.85 6.94 9.52
C ALA A 44 -15.38 6.58 9.33
N LEU A 45 -14.94 6.36 8.10
CA LEU A 45 -13.58 5.92 7.77
C LEU A 45 -13.09 6.59 6.50
N VAL A 46 -11.86 7.07 6.53
CA VAL A 46 -11.05 7.39 5.35
C VAL A 46 -10.00 6.31 5.23
N THR A 47 -9.90 5.66 4.07
CA THR A 47 -8.85 4.69 3.79
C THR A 47 -8.02 5.14 2.61
N MET A 48 -6.71 5.11 2.74
CA MET A 48 -5.76 5.55 1.72
C MET A 48 -4.47 4.76 1.86
N MET A 49 -4.01 4.10 0.79
CA MET A 49 -2.70 3.46 0.82
C MET A 49 -1.60 4.50 0.96
N LEU A 50 -0.50 4.15 1.64
CA LEU A 50 0.63 5.08 1.79
C LEU A 50 1.52 5.11 0.54
N VAL A 51 1.73 3.95 -0.09
CA VAL A 51 2.49 3.82 -1.35
C VAL A 51 1.68 2.98 -2.33
N ASN A 52 1.45 3.50 -3.53
CA ASN A 52 0.78 2.73 -4.58
C ASN A 52 1.68 1.60 -5.08
N ASN A 53 1.13 0.40 -5.12
CA ASN A 53 1.85 -0.83 -5.47
C ASN A 53 2.22 -0.95 -6.95
N GLU A 54 1.66 -0.13 -7.82
CA GLU A 54 1.89 -0.15 -9.26
C GLU A 54 2.71 1.05 -9.73
N THR A 55 2.32 2.25 -9.34
CA THR A 55 2.98 3.48 -9.79
C THR A 55 4.12 3.93 -8.87
N GLY A 56 4.12 3.53 -7.60
CA GLY A 56 5.06 4.01 -6.59
C GLY A 56 4.76 5.42 -6.09
N CYS A 57 3.58 5.98 -6.38
CA CYS A 57 3.15 7.26 -5.79
C CYS A 57 3.04 7.13 -4.27
N ILE A 58 3.53 8.13 -3.55
CA ILE A 58 3.42 8.23 -2.09
C ILE A 58 2.30 9.21 -1.78
N PHE A 59 1.25 8.73 -1.11
CA PHE A 59 0.06 9.54 -0.84
C PHE A 59 0.17 10.31 0.48
N PRO A 60 -0.50 11.46 0.59
CA PRO A 60 -0.33 12.42 1.69
C PRO A 60 -1.13 12.03 2.94
N VAL A 61 -0.90 10.82 3.47
CA VAL A 61 -1.62 10.28 4.64
C VAL A 61 -1.49 11.18 5.86
N ALA A 62 -0.28 11.73 6.12
CA ALA A 62 -0.05 12.62 7.25
C ALA A 62 -0.81 13.96 7.10
N GLU A 63 -0.91 14.50 5.88
CA GLU A 63 -1.69 15.72 5.62
C GLU A 63 -3.18 15.46 5.81
N VAL A 64 -3.68 14.31 5.37
CA VAL A 64 -5.07 13.89 5.60
C VAL A 64 -5.35 13.72 7.10
N ALA A 65 -4.41 13.14 7.87
CA ALA A 65 -4.54 13.05 9.32
C ALA A 65 -4.66 14.44 9.98
N GLN A 66 -3.81 15.39 9.57
CA GLN A 66 -3.88 16.78 10.05
C GLN A 66 -5.19 17.47 9.65
N LEU A 67 -5.66 17.27 8.43
CA LEU A 67 -6.93 17.77 7.93
C LEU A 67 -8.11 17.27 8.78
N LEU A 68 -8.19 15.96 9.02
CA LEU A 68 -9.24 15.35 9.84
C LEU A 68 -9.25 15.92 11.27
N LYS A 69 -8.05 16.10 11.85
CA LYS A 69 -7.88 16.72 13.17
C LYS A 69 -8.33 18.17 13.19
N ALA A 70 -7.92 18.98 12.21
CA ALA A 70 -8.29 20.39 12.10
C ALA A 70 -9.81 20.58 11.96
N LYS A 71 -10.45 19.70 11.20
CA LYS A 71 -11.92 19.67 11.03
C LYS A 71 -12.66 19.06 12.22
N LYS A 72 -11.95 18.54 13.23
CA LYS A 72 -12.56 17.79 14.35
C LYS A 72 -13.44 16.64 13.85
N SER A 73 -13.08 16.02 12.71
CA SER A 73 -13.82 14.93 12.13
C SER A 73 -13.81 13.70 13.06
N ARG A 74 -14.91 12.99 13.09
CA ARG A 74 -15.02 11.69 13.78
C ARG A 74 -14.46 10.54 12.96
N ALA A 75 -14.25 10.74 11.65
CA ALA A 75 -13.71 9.72 10.77
C ALA A 75 -12.38 9.20 11.30
N LEU A 76 -12.23 7.88 11.26
CA LEU A 76 -10.95 7.22 11.48
C LEU A 76 -10.14 7.25 10.17
N LEU A 77 -8.83 7.24 10.29
CA LEU A 77 -7.93 7.14 9.15
C LEU A 77 -7.22 5.79 9.15
N HIS A 78 -7.48 4.99 8.14
CA HIS A 78 -6.74 3.76 7.84
C HIS A 78 -5.74 4.00 6.72
N THR A 79 -4.57 3.41 6.83
CA THR A 79 -3.62 3.35 5.73
C THR A 79 -3.15 1.91 5.47
N ASP A 80 -3.19 1.52 4.20
CA ASP A 80 -2.48 0.33 3.73
C ASP A 80 -1.01 0.71 3.52
N ALA A 81 -0.15 0.26 4.44
CA ALA A 81 1.29 0.49 4.39
C ALA A 81 2.08 -0.73 3.88
N VAL A 82 1.43 -1.67 3.22
CA VAL A 82 2.05 -2.91 2.72
C VAL A 82 3.21 -2.62 1.76
N GLN A 83 3.11 -1.58 0.95
CA GLN A 83 4.21 -1.16 0.08
C GLN A 83 5.10 -0.07 0.70
N ALA A 84 4.76 0.43 1.89
CA ALA A 84 5.53 1.47 2.58
C ALA A 84 6.42 0.93 3.69
N PHE A 85 5.96 -0.07 4.43
CA PHE A 85 6.61 -0.57 5.64
C PHE A 85 8.03 -1.07 5.34
N LEU A 86 9.03 -0.42 5.98
CA LEU A 86 10.47 -0.64 5.78
C LEU A 86 10.94 -0.53 4.30
N LYS A 87 10.25 0.30 3.52
CA LYS A 87 10.60 0.62 2.12
C LYS A 87 10.61 2.12 1.85
N ILE A 88 9.96 2.89 2.71
CA ILE A 88 10.11 4.34 2.86
C ILE A 88 10.14 4.68 4.34
N PRO A 89 10.78 5.80 4.73
CA PRO A 89 10.76 6.22 6.13
C PRO A 89 9.38 6.74 6.53
N PHE A 90 8.80 6.16 7.56
CA PHE A 90 7.64 6.70 8.27
C PHE A 90 7.57 6.12 9.69
N ARG A 91 6.84 6.78 10.57
CA ARG A 91 6.55 6.33 11.93
C ARG A 91 5.05 6.46 12.18
N ALA A 92 4.47 5.50 12.90
CA ALA A 92 3.04 5.48 13.20
C ALA A 92 2.58 6.73 13.98
N ASP A 93 3.40 7.18 14.93
CA ASP A 93 3.13 8.35 15.78
C ASP A 93 3.08 9.68 14.98
N THR A 94 3.91 9.83 13.95
CA THR A 94 3.98 11.03 13.12
C THR A 94 3.08 10.96 11.89
N LEU A 95 2.75 9.76 11.42
CA LEU A 95 1.85 9.55 10.30
C LEU A 95 0.41 9.96 10.64
N GLY A 96 0.01 9.75 11.90
CA GLY A 96 -1.31 10.16 12.42
C GLY A 96 -2.47 9.29 11.96
N ALA A 97 -2.21 8.14 11.33
CA ALA A 97 -3.26 7.18 10.99
C ALA A 97 -3.72 6.41 12.23
N ASP A 98 -5.02 6.15 12.33
CA ASP A 98 -5.63 5.38 13.41
C ASP A 98 -5.42 3.86 13.23
N LEU A 99 -5.32 3.42 11.98
CA LEU A 99 -5.09 2.02 11.62
C LEU A 99 -4.02 1.94 10.52
N ILE A 100 -3.06 1.01 10.68
CA ILE A 100 -2.02 0.78 9.68
C ILE A 100 -1.92 -0.71 9.40
N SER A 101 -2.20 -1.11 8.15
CA SER A 101 -2.06 -2.50 7.72
C SER A 101 -0.70 -2.76 7.09
N VAL A 102 -0.08 -3.89 7.46
CA VAL A 102 1.19 -4.36 6.89
C VAL A 102 1.12 -5.85 6.56
N SER A 103 1.92 -6.30 5.60
CA SER A 103 1.96 -7.70 5.17
C SER A 103 3.40 -8.22 5.14
N ALA A 104 3.62 -9.34 5.83
CA ALA A 104 4.95 -9.90 6.05
C ALA A 104 5.66 -10.33 4.76
N HIS A 105 4.94 -10.95 3.82
CA HIS A 105 5.55 -11.44 2.57
C HIS A 105 6.18 -10.34 1.70
N LYS A 106 5.75 -9.09 1.85
CA LYS A 106 6.35 -7.94 1.15
C LYS A 106 7.71 -7.54 1.71
N LEU A 107 8.11 -8.11 2.85
CA LEU A 107 9.44 -7.94 3.46
C LEU A 107 10.34 -9.17 3.29
N GLY A 108 9.90 -10.18 2.53
CA GLY A 108 10.61 -11.46 2.42
C GLY A 108 10.32 -12.45 3.57
N ALA A 109 9.32 -12.16 4.40
CA ALA A 109 8.86 -13.03 5.47
C ALA A 109 7.84 -14.09 4.96
N PRO A 110 7.42 -15.05 5.80
CA PRO A 110 6.43 -16.05 5.42
C PRO A 110 5.12 -15.42 4.94
N LYS A 111 4.44 -16.13 4.02
CA LYS A 111 3.09 -15.78 3.57
C LYS A 111 2.06 -16.13 4.64
N GLY A 112 0.87 -15.51 4.57
CA GLY A 112 -0.25 -15.82 5.47
C GLY A 112 -0.20 -15.10 6.81
N ILE A 113 0.74 -14.18 7.03
CA ILE A 113 0.86 -13.36 8.22
C ILE A 113 0.95 -11.88 7.84
N GLY A 114 0.40 -11.01 8.66
CA GLY A 114 0.47 -9.56 8.57
C GLY A 114 0.26 -8.93 9.93
N GLY A 115 0.20 -7.64 10.00
CA GLY A 115 -0.06 -6.88 11.22
C GLY A 115 -1.04 -5.74 10.97
N LEU A 116 -1.82 -5.43 11.99
CA LEU A 116 -2.67 -4.25 12.05
C LEU A 116 -2.30 -3.44 13.30
N TYR A 117 -1.76 -2.24 13.07
CA TYR A 117 -1.56 -1.27 14.14
C TYR A 117 -2.91 -0.61 14.47
N LEU A 118 -3.19 -0.50 15.76
CA LEU A 118 -4.35 0.19 16.30
C LEU A 118 -3.89 1.38 17.13
N GLY A 119 -4.24 2.58 16.67
CA GLY A 119 -3.97 3.82 17.38
C GLY A 119 -4.89 4.03 18.58
N GLU A 120 -4.57 5.01 19.42
CA GLU A 120 -5.27 5.28 20.69
C GLU A 120 -6.76 5.64 20.53
N ARG A 121 -7.18 6.14 19.36
CA ARG A 121 -8.59 6.44 19.06
C ARG A 121 -9.45 5.20 18.88
N ILE A 122 -8.83 4.04 18.60
CA ILE A 122 -9.54 2.78 18.40
C ILE A 122 -9.87 2.18 19.77
N ARG A 123 -11.14 2.27 20.14
CA ARG A 123 -11.65 1.73 21.42
C ARG A 123 -12.47 0.47 21.15
N ALA A 124 -12.06 -0.65 21.72
CA ALA A 124 -12.79 -1.91 21.71
C ALA A 124 -13.34 -2.31 20.32
N PRO A 125 -12.49 -2.50 19.30
CA PRO A 125 -12.94 -2.93 17.99
C PRO A 125 -13.63 -4.29 18.13
N LYS A 126 -14.71 -4.48 17.38
CA LYS A 126 -15.40 -5.78 17.37
C LYS A 126 -14.54 -6.82 16.66
N PRO A 127 -14.38 -8.02 17.22
CA PRO A 127 -13.65 -9.08 16.54
C PRO A 127 -14.37 -9.52 15.28
N LEU A 128 -13.61 -9.78 14.22
CA LEU A 128 -14.14 -10.38 13.00
C LEU A 128 -14.34 -11.90 13.17
N ILE A 129 -13.45 -12.54 13.95
CA ILE A 129 -13.51 -13.98 14.24
C ILE A 129 -13.67 -14.13 15.77
N PHE A 130 -14.83 -14.64 16.17
CA PHE A 130 -15.16 -14.88 17.58
C PHE A 130 -14.56 -16.20 18.08
N GLY A 131 -14.26 -16.28 19.38
CA GLY A 131 -13.73 -17.51 20.01
C GLY A 131 -12.94 -17.22 21.27
N GLY A 132 -11.70 -17.67 21.33
CA GLY A 132 -10.81 -17.50 22.49
C GLY A 132 -10.23 -16.10 22.63
N GLY A 133 -9.28 -15.93 23.58
CA GLY A 133 -8.68 -14.63 23.88
C GLY A 133 -7.45 -14.25 23.04
N GLN A 134 -7.16 -14.99 21.98
CA GLN A 134 -6.00 -14.73 21.12
C GLN A 134 -6.08 -13.32 20.51
N GLU A 135 -4.92 -12.71 20.25
CA GLU A 135 -4.80 -11.33 19.78
C GLU A 135 -5.64 -10.34 20.60
N SER A 136 -5.61 -10.48 21.93
CA SER A 136 -6.42 -9.67 22.87
C SER A 136 -7.94 -9.76 22.60
N GLY A 137 -8.41 -10.91 22.10
CA GLY A 137 -9.81 -11.16 21.76
C GLY A 137 -10.25 -10.57 20.41
N LEU A 138 -9.36 -9.95 19.65
CA LEU A 138 -9.68 -9.32 18.38
C LEU A 138 -9.73 -10.30 17.21
N ARG A 139 -8.92 -11.35 17.28
CA ARG A 139 -8.86 -12.38 16.25
C ARG A 139 -8.57 -13.73 16.90
N SER A 140 -9.60 -14.51 17.10
CA SER A 140 -9.50 -15.82 17.74
C SER A 140 -8.88 -16.88 16.84
N GLY A 141 -8.32 -17.90 17.44
CA GLY A 141 -7.61 -19.01 16.80
C GLY A 141 -6.15 -19.05 17.24
N THR A 142 -5.59 -20.25 17.37
CA THR A 142 -4.20 -20.46 17.79
C THR A 142 -3.25 -19.63 16.91
N GLU A 143 -2.39 -18.87 17.56
CA GLU A 143 -1.43 -17.99 16.88
C GLU A 143 -0.42 -18.82 16.07
N ALA A 144 -0.14 -18.39 14.86
CA ALA A 144 0.85 -19.00 13.98
C ALA A 144 2.27 -18.59 14.40
N THR A 145 2.74 -19.05 15.58
CA THR A 145 3.96 -18.57 16.24
C THR A 145 5.20 -18.64 15.37
N GLY A 146 5.36 -19.67 14.53
CA GLY A 146 6.47 -19.79 13.59
C GLY A 146 6.44 -18.69 12.52
N GLN A 147 5.27 -18.34 12.01
CA GLN A 147 5.12 -17.24 11.03
C GLN A 147 5.33 -15.88 11.68
N ILE A 148 4.86 -15.70 12.91
CA ILE A 148 5.08 -14.47 13.70
C ILE A 148 6.57 -14.27 13.95
N ALA A 149 7.29 -15.30 14.40
CA ALA A 149 8.74 -15.25 14.60
C ALA A 149 9.49 -14.96 13.29
N GLY A 150 9.08 -15.59 12.18
CA GLY A 150 9.63 -15.32 10.85
C GLY A 150 9.39 -13.88 10.39
N PHE A 151 8.22 -13.30 10.68
CA PHE A 151 7.92 -11.91 10.39
C PHE A 151 8.79 -10.98 11.25
N ALA A 152 8.88 -11.22 12.55
CA ALA A 152 9.73 -10.43 13.44
C ALA A 152 11.19 -10.43 12.99
N LYS A 153 11.73 -11.60 12.59
CA LYS A 153 13.10 -11.71 12.07
C LYS A 153 13.30 -10.95 10.75
N ALA A 154 12.32 -11.00 9.86
CA ALA A 154 12.39 -10.23 8.61
C ALA A 154 12.37 -8.72 8.86
N VAL A 155 11.57 -8.25 9.83
CA VAL A 155 11.56 -6.84 10.26
C VAL A 155 12.92 -6.44 10.82
N GLU A 156 13.49 -7.21 11.73
CA GLU A 156 14.82 -6.99 12.30
C GLU A 156 15.90 -6.88 11.21
N LEU A 157 15.98 -7.88 10.33
CA LEU A 157 16.97 -7.91 9.25
C LEU A 157 16.78 -6.77 8.24
N ARG A 158 15.54 -6.33 8.01
CA ARG A 158 15.25 -5.24 7.09
C ARG A 158 15.54 -3.88 7.71
N ALA A 159 15.23 -3.70 8.99
CA ALA A 159 15.49 -2.47 9.73
C ALA A 159 16.97 -2.20 9.95
N ASP A 160 17.78 -3.26 10.03
CA ASP A 160 19.22 -3.14 10.11
C ASP A 160 19.77 -2.47 8.84
N HIS A 161 20.55 -1.39 9.02
CA HIS A 161 21.08 -0.57 7.92
C HIS A 161 20.02 -0.12 6.89
N LEU A 162 18.81 0.23 7.36
CA LEU A 162 17.68 0.56 6.49
C LEU A 162 17.99 1.70 5.51
N ASP A 163 18.60 2.78 6.00
CA ASP A 163 18.88 3.96 5.19
C ASP A 163 19.84 3.65 4.04
N GLU A 164 20.88 2.83 4.29
CA GLU A 164 21.83 2.38 3.28
C GLU A 164 21.13 1.52 2.21
N LYS A 165 20.26 0.61 2.64
CA LYS A 165 19.47 -0.25 1.73
C LYS A 165 18.52 0.57 0.88
N LEU A 166 17.86 1.57 1.47
CA LEU A 166 16.95 2.45 0.73
C LEU A 166 17.71 3.33 -0.26
N ALA A 167 18.86 3.87 0.13
CA ALA A 167 19.72 4.65 -0.76
C ALA A 167 20.23 3.81 -1.95
N HIS A 168 20.61 2.55 -1.70
CA HIS A 168 21.04 1.62 -2.75
C HIS A 168 19.90 1.34 -3.75
N VAL A 169 18.70 1.04 -3.26
CA VAL A 169 17.53 0.79 -4.13
C VAL A 169 17.16 2.04 -4.92
N ALA A 170 17.22 3.22 -4.30
CA ALA A 170 16.96 4.49 -4.98
C ALA A 170 17.96 4.76 -6.12
N ALA A 171 19.24 4.46 -5.90
CA ALA A 171 20.27 4.60 -6.93
C ALA A 171 20.04 3.64 -8.12
N ILE A 172 19.64 2.40 -7.85
CA ILE A 172 19.26 1.43 -8.90
C ILE A 172 18.06 1.93 -9.69
N LYS A 173 17.01 2.44 -9.00
CA LYS A 173 15.82 3.00 -9.68
C LYS A 173 16.22 4.17 -10.57
N ALA A 174 17.03 5.11 -10.09
CA ALA A 174 17.46 6.28 -10.85
C ALA A 174 18.24 5.87 -12.12
N CYS A 175 19.18 4.92 -12.00
CA CYS A 175 19.93 4.39 -13.13
C CYS A 175 19.02 3.68 -14.16
N ALA A 176 18.06 2.88 -13.67
CA ALA A 176 17.10 2.20 -14.54
C ALA A 176 16.18 3.20 -15.25
N GLU A 177 15.69 4.21 -14.55
CA GLU A 177 14.83 5.26 -15.08
C GLU A 177 15.54 6.07 -16.17
N GLU A 178 16.77 6.53 -15.90
CA GLU A 178 17.60 7.26 -16.89
C GLU A 178 17.77 6.44 -18.19
N LYS A 179 18.15 5.16 -18.06
CA LYS A 179 18.44 4.32 -19.23
C LYS A 179 17.17 3.91 -19.98
N LEU A 180 16.09 3.59 -19.26
CA LEU A 180 14.86 3.13 -19.90
C LEU A 180 14.10 4.28 -20.58
N LEU A 181 14.05 5.47 -19.98
CA LEU A 181 13.38 6.61 -20.58
C LEU A 181 14.16 7.24 -21.75
N ALA A 182 15.43 6.86 -21.93
CA ALA A 182 16.21 7.21 -23.11
C ALA A 182 15.85 6.37 -24.36
N LEU A 183 15.07 5.28 -24.18
CA LEU A 183 14.64 4.42 -25.29
C LEU A 183 13.38 4.99 -25.95
N ASP A 184 13.34 4.97 -27.27
CA ASP A 184 12.16 5.38 -28.02
C ASP A 184 10.94 4.51 -27.69
N GLY A 185 9.80 5.15 -27.47
CA GLY A 185 8.54 4.47 -27.13
C GLY A 185 8.41 4.01 -25.68
N VAL A 186 9.39 4.27 -24.82
CA VAL A 186 9.27 4.05 -23.38
C VAL A 186 8.78 5.32 -22.69
N VAL A 187 7.71 5.22 -21.93
CA VAL A 187 7.16 6.32 -21.13
C VAL A 187 6.97 5.90 -19.67
N ARG A 188 7.18 6.84 -18.77
CA ARG A 188 6.90 6.63 -17.34
C ARG A 188 5.41 6.66 -17.08
N ILE A 189 4.95 5.80 -16.17
CA ILE A 189 3.57 5.79 -15.69
C ILE A 189 3.54 6.37 -14.26
N GLY A 190 2.87 7.51 -14.11
CA GLY A 190 2.79 8.24 -12.84
C GLY A 190 4.12 8.86 -12.39
N ASP A 191 4.04 9.69 -11.35
CA ASP A 191 5.20 10.40 -10.80
C ASP A 191 5.69 9.78 -9.46
N GLY A 192 5.54 8.47 -9.34
CA GLY A 192 5.87 7.74 -8.11
C GLY A 192 7.32 7.89 -7.66
N THR A 193 7.50 8.39 -6.43
CA THR A 193 8.81 8.65 -5.82
C THR A 193 9.31 7.52 -4.93
N ALA A 194 8.48 6.49 -4.65
CA ALA A 194 8.91 5.34 -3.86
C ALA A 194 10.14 4.65 -4.50
N PRO A 195 11.22 4.40 -3.75
CA PRO A 195 12.50 3.97 -4.32
C PRO A 195 12.47 2.58 -4.95
N HIS A 196 11.54 1.73 -4.55
CA HIS A 196 11.47 0.32 -4.94
C HIS A 196 10.46 0.01 -6.05
N ILE A 197 9.83 1.03 -6.64
CA ILE A 197 8.85 0.87 -7.71
C ILE A 197 9.18 1.83 -8.86
N LEU A 198 9.32 1.29 -10.07
CA LEU A 198 9.39 2.02 -11.32
C LEU A 198 8.34 1.42 -12.26
N SER A 199 7.40 2.25 -12.70
CA SER A 199 6.35 1.86 -13.64
C SER A 199 6.59 2.53 -14.98
N ILE A 200 6.66 1.73 -16.04
CA ILE A 200 6.87 2.20 -17.41
C ILE A 200 5.88 1.52 -18.35
N SER A 201 5.63 2.15 -19.48
CA SER A 201 4.91 1.57 -20.61
C SER A 201 5.81 1.57 -21.85
N LEU A 202 5.81 0.49 -22.60
CA LEU A 202 6.31 0.43 -23.96
C LEU A 202 5.14 0.70 -24.90
N VAL A 203 5.07 1.88 -25.45
CA VAL A 203 3.95 2.30 -26.31
C VAL A 203 3.83 1.39 -27.54
N GLY A 204 2.65 0.81 -27.72
CA GLY A 204 2.39 -0.11 -28.84
C GLY A 204 2.77 -1.58 -28.58
N TYR A 205 3.33 -1.92 -27.41
CA TYR A 205 3.67 -3.31 -27.05
C TYR A 205 2.77 -3.82 -25.93
N PRO A 206 2.12 -4.99 -26.10
CA PRO A 206 1.39 -5.63 -25.02
C PRO A 206 2.32 -6.00 -23.85
N SER A 207 1.98 -5.55 -22.65
CA SER A 207 2.81 -5.77 -21.46
C SER A 207 3.08 -7.26 -21.16
N ALA A 208 2.14 -8.14 -21.47
CA ALA A 208 2.30 -9.58 -21.30
C ALA A 208 3.44 -10.16 -22.16
N ASN A 209 3.61 -9.66 -23.39
CA ASN A 209 4.69 -10.09 -24.29
C ASN A 209 6.05 -9.64 -23.73
N VAL A 210 6.14 -8.40 -23.27
CA VAL A 210 7.38 -7.85 -22.67
C VAL A 210 7.80 -8.68 -21.44
N VAL A 211 6.83 -9.02 -20.56
CA VAL A 211 7.09 -9.88 -19.39
C VAL A 211 7.61 -11.26 -19.82
N THR A 212 7.02 -11.86 -20.87
CA THR A 212 7.40 -13.18 -21.37
C THR A 212 8.81 -13.16 -21.97
N GLU A 213 9.10 -12.19 -22.83
CA GLU A 213 10.39 -12.06 -23.53
C GLU A 213 11.56 -11.78 -22.57
N LEU A 214 11.35 -10.84 -21.64
CA LEU A 214 12.36 -10.52 -20.63
C LEU A 214 12.53 -11.67 -19.62
N GLY A 215 11.42 -12.32 -19.25
CA GLY A 215 11.46 -13.51 -18.39
C GLY A 215 12.27 -14.66 -18.97
N ALA A 216 12.21 -14.88 -20.29
CA ALA A 216 13.05 -15.85 -20.99
C ALA A 216 14.56 -15.53 -20.94
N GLN A 217 14.91 -14.27 -20.69
CA GLN A 217 16.28 -13.79 -20.49
C GLN A 217 16.68 -13.69 -19.01
N GLY A 218 15.83 -14.16 -18.08
CA GLY A 218 16.07 -14.11 -16.64
C GLY A 218 15.77 -12.77 -15.98
N ILE A 219 15.14 -11.82 -16.71
CA ILE A 219 14.76 -10.51 -16.19
C ILE A 219 13.31 -10.58 -15.70
N CYS A 220 13.11 -10.48 -14.38
CA CYS A 220 11.81 -10.58 -13.76
C CYS A 220 11.16 -9.20 -13.62
N ILE A 221 10.08 -8.98 -14.37
CA ILE A 221 9.20 -7.81 -14.28
C ILE A 221 7.74 -8.26 -14.17
N SER A 222 6.82 -7.34 -13.92
CA SER A 222 5.39 -7.66 -13.90
C SER A 222 4.59 -6.69 -14.77
N ALA A 223 3.49 -7.20 -15.36
CA ALA A 223 2.51 -6.40 -16.04
C ALA A 223 1.41 -5.99 -15.05
N GLY A 224 1.54 -4.81 -14.42
CA GLY A 224 0.66 -4.38 -13.35
C GLY A 224 0.81 -5.21 -12.08
N SER A 225 -0.21 -5.22 -11.21
CA SER A 225 -0.18 -5.96 -9.96
C SER A 225 -0.39 -7.45 -10.17
N ALA A 226 0.35 -8.28 -9.43
CA ALA A 226 0.24 -9.75 -9.49
C ALA A 226 -1.18 -10.27 -9.11
N CYS A 227 -2.00 -9.44 -8.47
CA CYS A 227 -3.36 -9.77 -8.04
C CYS A 227 -4.41 -9.57 -9.14
N HIS A 228 -4.07 -8.89 -10.24
CA HIS A 228 -4.98 -8.61 -11.36
C HIS A 228 -4.73 -9.56 -12.55
N ARG A 229 -4.58 -10.85 -12.31
CA ARG A 229 -4.52 -11.83 -13.39
C ARG A 229 -5.88 -11.91 -14.13
N GLY A 230 -5.97 -11.23 -15.27
CA GLY A 230 -7.15 -11.30 -16.15
C GLY A 230 -7.65 -9.99 -16.75
N GLN A 231 -7.21 -8.85 -16.27
CA GLN A 231 -7.48 -7.57 -16.93
C GLN A 231 -6.21 -7.11 -17.66
N LEU A 232 -6.22 -7.24 -18.97
CA LEU A 232 -5.23 -6.61 -19.85
C LEU A 232 -5.41 -5.09 -19.71
N SER A 233 -4.48 -4.43 -18.99
CA SER A 233 -4.36 -2.98 -19.07
C SER A 233 -3.88 -2.63 -20.46
N HIS A 234 -4.73 -1.94 -21.19
CA HIS A 234 -4.41 -1.35 -22.50
C HIS A 234 -3.52 -0.13 -22.32
#